data_104a73dc07abd1b7d2df04b18715b028
#
_entry.id   104a73dc07abd1b7d2df04b18715b028
#
_cell.length_a   1.000
_cell.length_b   1.000
_cell.length_c   1.000
_cell.angle_alpha   90.00
_cell.angle_beta   90.00
_cell.angle_gamma   90.00
#
_symmetry.space_group_name_H-M   'P 1'
#
loop_
_entity.id
_entity.type
_entity.pdbx_description
1 polymer ?
#
loop_
_entity_poly.entity_id
_entity_poly.type
_entity_poly.pdbx_seq_one_letter_code
_entity_poly.pdbx_strand_id
1 'polypeptide(L)'
;MPKRKNRNINTRSGLSALVRRPAFQLAVVAFVAFIVYLIAMAGGGTKTASLTAEVNADAAYQMVQDGAFMLDVREQVEWDEYHAPMATLIPLGELQARLAELPKDQEILVVCRSGNRSQEGRDILLAAGYNATSMAGGMKDWYAKGYPIEGTPPQ
;
A
#
# COMPACT_ATOMS: atom_id res chain seq x y z
N MET A 1 -41.60 57.27 -44.71
CA MET A 1 -41.26 55.89 -44.34
C MET A 1 -39.78 55.82 -43.95
N PRO A 2 -39.40 55.60 -42.72
CA PRO A 2 -38.01 55.53 -42.31
C PRO A 2 -37.49 54.08 -42.43
N LYS A 3 -36.30 53.91 -43.02
CA LYS A 3 -35.57 52.67 -43.20
C LYS A 3 -35.04 52.17 -41.83
N ARG A 4 -35.42 50.95 -41.42
CA ARG A 4 -34.88 50.24 -40.28
C ARG A 4 -33.44 49.83 -40.54
N LYS A 5 -32.50 50.29 -39.70
CA LYS A 5 -31.07 49.90 -39.64
C LYS A 5 -30.91 48.60 -38.84
N ASN A 6 -30.62 47.54 -39.53
CA ASN A 6 -30.38 46.25 -38.92
C ASN A 6 -28.99 46.26 -38.23
N ARG A 7 -28.94 46.20 -36.89
CA ARG A 7 -27.69 46.06 -36.14
C ARG A 7 -27.41 44.54 -35.94
N ASN A 8 -26.49 44.05 -36.73
CA ASN A 8 -25.95 42.71 -36.57
C ASN A 8 -24.95 42.73 -35.41
N ILE A 9 -25.33 42.16 -34.25
CA ILE A 9 -24.45 42.03 -33.07
C ILE A 9 -23.68 40.72 -33.23
N ASN A 10 -22.46 40.85 -33.74
CA ASN A 10 -21.55 39.72 -33.90
C ASN A 10 -20.74 39.55 -32.60
N THR A 11 -21.26 38.74 -31.64
CA THR A 11 -20.67 38.49 -30.32
C THR A 11 -19.87 37.18 -30.26
N ARG A 12 -19.15 36.80 -31.33
CA ARG A 12 -18.39 35.53 -31.35
C ARG A 12 -16.87 35.66 -31.57
N SER A 13 -16.24 36.82 -31.29
CA SER A 13 -14.81 36.97 -31.59
C SER A 13 -13.87 37.22 -30.40
N GLY A 14 -14.33 37.05 -29.15
CA GLY A 14 -13.49 37.35 -27.97
C GLY A 14 -12.57 36.23 -27.51
N LEU A 15 -13.02 34.96 -27.52
CA LEU A 15 -12.25 33.85 -26.93
C LEU A 15 -11.15 33.32 -27.87
N SER A 16 -11.37 33.31 -29.18
CA SER A 16 -10.38 32.74 -30.12
C SER A 16 -9.13 33.63 -30.33
N ALA A 17 -9.21 34.91 -30.00
CA ALA A 17 -8.07 35.83 -30.08
C ALA A 17 -7.14 35.75 -28.87
N LEU A 18 -7.66 35.33 -27.69
CA LEU A 18 -6.86 35.17 -26.47
C LEU A 18 -5.95 33.95 -26.54
N VAL A 19 -6.44 32.85 -27.15
CA VAL A 19 -5.70 31.57 -27.27
C VAL A 19 -4.51 31.68 -28.26
N ARG A 20 -4.51 32.62 -29.17
CA ARG A 20 -3.45 32.84 -30.17
C ARG A 20 -2.32 33.79 -29.71
N ARG A 21 -2.42 34.37 -28.52
CA ARG A 21 -1.33 35.23 -27.99
C ARG A 21 -0.19 34.36 -27.47
N PRO A 22 1.06 34.54 -27.93
CA PRO A 22 2.20 33.76 -27.50
C PRO A 22 2.40 33.80 -25.97
N ALA A 23 2.08 34.93 -25.33
CA ALA A 23 2.12 35.06 -23.88
C ALA A 23 1.11 34.15 -23.16
N PHE A 24 -0.07 33.91 -23.70
CA PHE A 24 -1.06 33.00 -23.14
C PHE A 24 -0.62 31.53 -23.27
N GLN A 25 -0.05 31.17 -24.41
CA GLN A 25 0.49 29.82 -24.63
C GLN A 25 1.65 29.53 -23.69
N LEU A 26 2.56 30.48 -23.47
CA LEU A 26 3.65 30.35 -22.50
C LEU A 26 3.13 30.23 -21.06
N ALA A 27 2.10 30.98 -20.70
CA ALA A 27 1.47 30.88 -19.38
C ALA A 27 0.81 29.49 -19.15
N VAL A 28 0.14 28.92 -20.16
CA VAL A 28 -0.45 27.59 -20.10
C VAL A 28 0.62 26.52 -20.00
N VAL A 29 1.71 26.59 -20.75
CA VAL A 29 2.83 25.66 -20.67
C VAL A 29 3.50 25.73 -19.30
N ALA A 30 3.74 26.94 -18.78
CA ALA A 30 4.31 27.11 -17.43
C ALA A 30 3.38 26.56 -16.33
N PHE A 31 2.07 26.74 -16.46
CA PHE A 31 1.09 26.21 -15.52
C PHE A 31 1.02 24.68 -15.55
N VAL A 32 1.03 24.07 -16.75
CA VAL A 32 1.09 22.61 -16.89
C VAL A 32 2.39 22.05 -16.33
N ALA A 33 3.54 22.69 -16.63
CA ALA A 33 4.83 22.29 -16.07
C ALA A 33 4.86 22.40 -14.54
N PHE A 34 4.22 23.45 -13.98
CA PHE A 34 4.10 23.61 -12.52
C PHE A 34 3.21 22.54 -11.89
N ILE A 35 2.09 22.18 -12.53
CA ILE A 35 1.25 21.07 -12.06
C ILE A 35 2.00 19.75 -12.11
N VAL A 36 2.72 19.46 -13.21
CA VAL A 36 3.57 18.26 -13.32
C VAL A 36 4.65 18.25 -12.26
N TYR A 37 5.28 19.41 -11.98
CA TYR A 37 6.25 19.55 -10.88
C TYR A 37 5.62 19.30 -9.51
N LEU A 38 4.42 19.84 -9.24
CA LEU A 38 3.71 19.58 -7.98
C LEU A 38 3.31 18.11 -7.84
N ILE A 39 2.87 17.46 -8.93
CA ILE A 39 2.56 16.01 -8.93
C ILE A 39 3.84 15.21 -8.69
N ALA A 40 4.97 15.59 -9.29
CA ALA A 40 6.26 14.94 -9.07
C ALA A 40 6.80 15.15 -7.64
N MET A 41 6.53 16.32 -7.03
CA MET A 41 6.88 16.61 -5.62
C MET A 41 5.89 15.99 -4.62
N ALA A 42 4.60 15.91 -4.96
CA ALA A 42 3.57 15.25 -4.15
C ALA A 42 3.55 13.72 -4.33
N GLY A 43 4.13 13.21 -5.42
CA GLY A 43 4.48 11.82 -5.62
C GLY A 43 5.64 11.47 -4.73
N GLY A 44 5.41 11.43 -3.40
CA GLY A 44 6.26 10.70 -2.48
C GLY A 44 6.47 9.34 -3.08
N GLY A 45 7.75 8.97 -3.31
CA GLY A 45 8.14 7.79 -4.06
C GLY A 45 7.24 6.61 -3.74
N THR A 46 6.54 6.12 -4.73
CA THR A 46 6.16 4.73 -4.74
C THR A 46 7.48 3.98 -4.59
N LYS A 47 7.83 3.63 -3.35
CA LYS A 47 8.70 2.51 -3.12
C LYS A 47 8.00 1.36 -3.84
N THR A 48 8.41 1.08 -5.07
CA THR A 48 8.29 -0.24 -5.63
C THR A 48 9.18 -1.07 -4.72
N ALA A 49 8.64 -1.46 -3.56
CA ALA A 49 9.22 -2.53 -2.79
C ALA A 49 9.25 -3.68 -3.80
N SER A 50 10.45 -4.03 -4.23
CA SER A 50 10.69 -5.35 -4.80
C SER A 50 10.13 -6.27 -3.73
N LEU A 51 8.97 -6.87 -4.00
CA LEU A 51 8.37 -7.85 -3.12
C LEU A 51 9.36 -9.01 -3.06
N THR A 52 10.28 -8.94 -2.11
CA THR A 52 11.03 -10.12 -1.71
C THR A 52 9.98 -11.03 -1.12
N ALA A 53 9.76 -12.19 -1.78
CA ALA A 53 8.74 -13.14 -1.36
C ALA A 53 8.90 -13.54 0.11
N GLU A 54 10.09 -13.34 0.68
CA GLU A 54 10.44 -13.64 2.06
C GLU A 54 11.45 -12.63 2.62
N VAL A 55 11.30 -12.26 3.89
CA VAL A 55 12.18 -11.34 4.61
C VAL A 55 12.67 -11.98 5.92
N ASN A 56 13.82 -11.54 6.42
CA ASN A 56 14.30 -11.93 7.74
C ASN A 56 13.58 -11.17 8.87
N ALA A 57 13.81 -11.56 10.13
CA ALA A 57 13.14 -10.96 11.28
C ALA A 57 13.44 -9.45 11.44
N ASP A 58 14.64 -8.97 11.08
CA ASP A 58 14.98 -7.55 11.19
C ASP A 58 14.18 -6.71 10.17
N ALA A 59 14.09 -7.16 8.92
CA ALA A 59 13.29 -6.51 7.90
C ALA A 59 11.78 -6.61 8.22
N ALA A 60 11.32 -7.75 8.73
CA ALA A 60 9.96 -7.95 9.21
C ALA A 60 9.58 -6.95 10.31
N TYR A 61 10.47 -6.72 11.28
CA TYR A 61 10.25 -5.73 12.33
C TYR A 61 10.12 -4.31 11.75
N GLN A 62 10.98 -3.93 10.79
CA GLN A 62 10.86 -2.64 10.12
C GLN A 62 9.55 -2.51 9.33
N MET A 63 9.11 -3.55 8.62
CA MET A 63 7.82 -3.54 7.92
C MET A 63 6.66 -3.25 8.86
N VAL A 64 6.65 -3.87 10.05
CA VAL A 64 5.63 -3.61 11.07
C VAL A 64 5.70 -2.18 11.60
N GLN A 65 6.92 -1.65 11.85
CA GLN A 65 7.09 -0.24 12.26
C GLN A 65 6.63 0.75 11.17
N ASP A 66 6.77 0.37 9.89
CA ASP A 66 6.32 1.15 8.72
C ASP A 66 4.81 0.98 8.45
N GLY A 67 4.08 0.18 9.26
CA GLY A 67 2.64 0.02 9.20
C GLY A 67 2.14 -1.21 8.45
N ALA A 68 2.98 -2.22 8.20
CA ALA A 68 2.51 -3.49 7.67
C ALA A 68 1.61 -4.22 8.69
N PHE A 69 0.57 -4.87 8.18
CA PHE A 69 -0.31 -5.72 8.98
C PHE A 69 0.38 -7.07 9.25
N MET A 70 0.56 -7.43 10.51
CA MET A 70 1.19 -8.71 10.88
C MET A 70 0.13 -9.78 11.08
N LEU A 71 0.19 -10.83 10.24
CA LEU A 71 -0.71 -11.98 10.27
C LEU A 71 0.04 -13.22 10.80
N ASP A 72 -0.37 -13.75 11.93
CA ASP A 72 0.12 -15.02 12.45
C ASP A 72 -0.79 -16.16 11.97
N VAL A 73 -0.21 -17.13 11.26
CA VAL A 73 -0.93 -18.28 10.72
C VAL A 73 -0.67 -19.58 11.53
N ARG A 74 -0.25 -19.42 12.78
CA ARG A 74 -0.08 -20.55 13.69
C ARG A 74 -1.43 -21.03 14.24
N GLU A 75 -1.40 -22.14 14.95
CA GLU A 75 -2.57 -22.63 15.69
C GLU A 75 -2.78 -21.83 16.98
N GLN A 76 -4.02 -21.81 17.48
CA GLN A 76 -4.39 -21.09 18.71
C GLN A 76 -3.49 -21.48 19.90
N VAL A 77 -3.14 -22.77 20.05
CA VAL A 77 -2.30 -23.26 21.13
C VAL A 77 -0.88 -22.66 21.10
N GLU A 78 -0.31 -22.45 19.90
CA GLU A 78 1.00 -21.82 19.73
C GLU A 78 0.94 -20.31 19.99
N TRP A 79 -0.17 -19.68 19.65
CA TRP A 79 -0.44 -18.28 19.92
C TRP A 79 -0.57 -18.03 21.43
N ASP A 80 -1.30 -18.87 22.13
CA ASP A 80 -1.52 -18.74 23.57
C ASP A 80 -0.21 -18.92 24.40
N GLU A 81 0.77 -19.64 23.85
CA GLU A 81 2.10 -19.71 24.47
C GLU A 81 2.81 -18.37 24.42
N TYR A 82 2.95 -17.80 23.24
CA TYR A 82 3.50 -16.45 23.01
C TYR A 82 3.17 -15.96 21.59
N HIS A 83 3.06 -14.67 21.43
CA HIS A 83 2.83 -14.02 20.12
C HIS A 83 3.37 -12.58 20.11
N ALA A 84 3.47 -11.98 18.93
CA ALA A 84 3.76 -10.56 18.80
C ALA A 84 2.51 -9.75 19.13
N PRO A 85 2.57 -8.72 20.01
CA PRO A 85 1.38 -8.00 20.48
C PRO A 85 0.61 -7.26 19.38
N MET A 86 1.27 -6.97 18.25
CA MET A 86 0.65 -6.31 17.10
C MET A 86 0.10 -7.29 16.06
N ALA A 87 0.29 -8.60 16.23
CA ALA A 87 -0.16 -9.59 15.25
C ALA A 87 -1.66 -9.91 15.43
N THR A 88 -2.27 -10.34 14.34
CA THR A 88 -3.63 -10.91 14.33
C THR A 88 -3.52 -12.38 13.98
N LEU A 89 -4.20 -13.24 14.75
CA LEU A 89 -4.22 -14.67 14.51
C LEU A 89 -5.32 -15.05 13.53
N ILE A 90 -4.95 -15.73 12.45
CA ILE A 90 -5.85 -16.52 11.60
C ILE A 90 -5.10 -17.82 11.28
N PRO A 91 -5.46 -18.95 11.87
CA PRO A 91 -4.82 -20.23 11.57
C PRO A 91 -4.81 -20.53 10.07
N LEU A 92 -3.71 -21.10 9.57
CA LEU A 92 -3.52 -21.36 8.14
C LEU A 92 -4.70 -22.11 7.52
N GLY A 93 -5.25 -23.08 8.25
CA GLY A 93 -6.42 -23.87 7.81
C GLY A 93 -7.72 -23.07 7.67
N GLU A 94 -7.81 -21.89 8.31
CA GLU A 94 -8.97 -21.01 8.23
C GLU A 94 -8.75 -19.83 7.28
N LEU A 95 -7.49 -19.56 6.88
CA LEU A 95 -7.11 -18.35 6.15
C LEU A 95 -7.94 -18.13 4.88
N GLN A 96 -8.12 -19.18 4.07
CA GLN A 96 -8.87 -19.10 2.81
C GLN A 96 -10.33 -18.65 3.03
N ALA A 97 -10.96 -19.07 4.13
CA ALA A 97 -12.35 -18.72 4.43
C ALA A 97 -12.49 -17.31 5.04
N ARG A 98 -11.40 -16.79 5.61
CA ARG A 98 -11.38 -15.54 6.39
C ARG A 98 -10.65 -14.39 5.71
N LEU A 99 -10.36 -14.50 4.40
CA LEU A 99 -9.67 -13.48 3.62
C LEU A 99 -10.35 -12.10 3.69
N ALA A 100 -11.68 -12.05 3.81
CA ALA A 100 -12.43 -10.79 3.89
C ALA A 100 -12.17 -9.97 5.16
N GLU A 101 -11.58 -10.57 6.20
CA GLU A 101 -11.21 -9.91 7.46
C GLU A 101 -9.90 -9.11 7.34
N LEU A 102 -9.12 -9.35 6.27
CA LEU A 102 -7.81 -8.77 6.08
C LEU A 102 -7.85 -7.43 5.33
N PRO A 103 -6.97 -6.47 5.66
CA PRO A 103 -6.88 -5.21 4.96
C PRO A 103 -6.34 -5.41 3.53
N LYS A 104 -6.98 -4.78 2.54
CA LYS A 104 -6.56 -4.87 1.12
C LYS A 104 -5.58 -3.77 0.70
N ASP A 105 -5.51 -2.72 1.48
CA ASP A 105 -4.74 -1.50 1.23
C ASP A 105 -3.43 -1.43 2.02
N GLN A 106 -3.13 -2.48 2.78
CA GLN A 106 -1.89 -2.62 3.55
C GLN A 106 -1.06 -3.79 3.04
N GLU A 107 0.25 -3.72 3.23
CA GLU A 107 1.14 -4.87 3.07
C GLU A 107 0.95 -5.84 4.25
N ILE A 108 0.83 -7.14 3.98
CA ILE A 108 0.63 -8.17 4.99
C ILE A 108 1.92 -8.95 5.19
N LEU A 109 2.48 -8.86 6.40
CA LEU A 109 3.58 -9.70 6.84
C LEU A 109 3.03 -10.98 7.45
N VAL A 110 3.25 -12.10 6.79
CA VAL A 110 2.77 -13.41 7.27
C VAL A 110 3.86 -14.07 8.11
N VAL A 111 3.49 -14.50 9.32
CA VAL A 111 4.39 -15.17 10.23
C VAL A 111 3.83 -16.52 10.68
N CYS A 112 4.73 -17.44 11.04
CA CYS A 112 4.40 -18.70 11.72
C CYS A 112 5.52 -19.06 12.69
N ARG A 113 5.63 -20.31 13.11
CA ARG A 113 6.67 -20.73 14.07
C ARG A 113 8.10 -20.62 13.48
N SER A 114 8.33 -21.08 12.23
CA SER A 114 9.67 -21.25 11.65
C SER A 114 9.79 -20.87 10.17
N GLY A 115 8.74 -20.30 9.54
CA GLY A 115 8.77 -19.80 8.17
C GLY A 115 7.96 -20.64 7.15
N ASN A 116 7.80 -21.95 7.31
CA ASN A 116 7.17 -22.80 6.29
C ASN A 116 5.69 -22.48 6.04
N ARG A 117 4.87 -22.45 7.10
CA ARG A 117 3.43 -22.10 6.99
C ARG A 117 3.22 -20.64 6.55
N SER A 118 4.15 -19.75 6.89
CA SER A 118 4.05 -18.35 6.43
C SER A 118 4.24 -18.21 4.92
N GLN A 119 5.07 -19.05 4.29
CA GLN A 119 5.19 -19.09 2.83
C GLN A 119 3.88 -19.54 2.17
N GLU A 120 3.25 -20.60 2.70
CA GLU A 120 1.95 -21.07 2.21
C GLU A 120 0.85 -20.02 2.41
N GLY A 121 0.79 -19.39 3.59
CA GLY A 121 -0.15 -18.29 3.87
C GLY A 121 0.05 -17.10 2.93
N ARG A 122 1.31 -16.69 2.69
CA ARG A 122 1.65 -15.67 1.69
C ARG A 122 1.12 -16.04 0.31
N ASP A 123 1.34 -17.28 -0.15
CA ASP A 123 0.93 -17.71 -1.48
C ASP A 123 -0.59 -17.71 -1.64
N ILE A 124 -1.35 -18.10 -0.59
CA ILE A 124 -2.81 -17.97 -0.54
C ILE A 124 -3.23 -16.50 -0.70
N LEU A 125 -2.58 -15.59 0.03
CA LEU A 125 -2.89 -14.17 -0.02
C LEU A 125 -2.57 -13.54 -1.38
N LEU A 126 -1.41 -13.85 -1.96
CA LEU A 126 -1.03 -13.39 -3.29
C LEU A 126 -2.02 -13.87 -4.37
N ALA A 127 -2.43 -15.14 -4.31
CA ALA A 127 -3.45 -15.69 -5.22
C ALA A 127 -4.82 -14.99 -5.09
N ALA A 128 -5.13 -14.46 -3.89
CA ALA A 128 -6.35 -13.70 -3.61
C ALA A 128 -6.20 -12.18 -3.89
N GLY A 129 -5.06 -11.73 -4.42
CA GLY A 129 -4.81 -10.35 -4.81
C GLY A 129 -4.39 -9.41 -3.68
N TYR A 130 -3.94 -9.96 -2.54
CA TYR A 130 -3.34 -9.19 -1.46
C TYR A 130 -1.84 -8.95 -1.72
N ASN A 131 -1.30 -7.89 -1.14
CA ASN A 131 0.14 -7.67 -1.08
C ASN A 131 0.68 -8.36 0.17
N ALA A 132 1.45 -9.45 0.01
CA ALA A 132 1.90 -10.27 1.12
C ALA A 132 3.35 -10.71 0.99
N THR A 133 4.05 -10.72 2.13
CA THR A 133 5.43 -11.14 2.30
C THR A 133 5.50 -12.12 3.49
N SER A 134 6.31 -13.18 3.41
CA SER A 134 6.50 -14.12 4.52
C SER A 134 7.77 -13.82 5.33
N MET A 135 7.76 -14.14 6.62
CA MET A 135 8.95 -14.02 7.47
C MET A 135 9.68 -15.36 7.58
N ALA A 136 10.94 -15.38 7.14
CA ALA A 136 11.87 -16.49 7.38
C ALA A 136 12.15 -16.65 8.88
N GLY A 137 12.35 -17.88 9.32
CA GLY A 137 12.63 -18.20 10.73
C GLY A 137 11.43 -18.05 11.67
N GLY A 138 10.40 -17.29 11.27
CA GLY A 138 9.14 -17.14 11.99
C GLY A 138 9.30 -16.56 13.40
N MET A 139 8.36 -16.86 14.28
CA MET A 139 8.33 -16.37 15.66
C MET A 139 9.54 -16.83 16.49
N LYS A 140 10.25 -17.88 16.08
CA LYS A 140 11.51 -18.28 16.73
C LYS A 140 12.59 -17.21 16.54
N ASP A 141 12.81 -16.75 15.31
CA ASP A 141 13.81 -15.72 15.01
C ASP A 141 13.38 -14.36 15.54
N TRP A 142 12.06 -14.04 15.50
CA TRP A 142 11.50 -12.85 16.12
C TRP A 142 11.86 -12.77 17.61
N TYR A 143 11.62 -13.86 18.35
CA TYR A 143 11.96 -13.96 19.76
C TYR A 143 13.47 -13.92 20.01
N ALA A 144 14.25 -14.66 19.22
CA ALA A 144 15.71 -14.70 19.36
C ALA A 144 16.38 -13.32 19.16
N LYS A 145 15.73 -12.43 18.37
CA LYS A 145 16.13 -11.03 18.17
C LYS A 145 15.71 -10.10 19.32
N GLY A 146 14.92 -10.60 20.28
CA GLY A 146 14.41 -9.81 21.40
C GLY A 146 13.30 -8.82 21.02
N TYR A 147 12.60 -9.05 19.91
CA TYR A 147 11.45 -8.24 19.52
C TYR A 147 10.25 -8.48 20.43
N PRO A 148 9.30 -7.50 20.53
CA PRO A 148 8.19 -7.58 21.47
C PRO A 148 7.36 -8.85 21.32
N ILE A 149 7.07 -9.50 22.43
CA ILE A 149 6.16 -10.63 22.54
C ILE A 149 5.26 -10.49 23.77
N GLU A 150 4.10 -11.10 23.73
CA GLU A 150 3.24 -11.43 24.85
C GLU A 150 3.28 -12.93 25.08
N GLY A 151 3.16 -13.35 26.36
CA GLY A 151 3.27 -14.75 26.74
C GLY A 151 4.70 -15.20 27.09
N THR A 152 4.91 -16.51 27.15
CA THR A 152 6.20 -17.12 27.53
C THR A 152 6.55 -18.23 26.53
N PRO A 153 7.60 -18.05 25.71
CA PRO A 153 7.99 -19.09 24.76
C PRO A 153 8.49 -20.35 25.50
N PRO A 154 8.27 -21.52 24.91
CA PRO A 154 8.81 -22.76 25.47
C PRO A 154 10.34 -22.71 25.49
N GLN A 155 10.93 -23.26 26.59
CA GLN A 155 12.37 -23.35 26.78
C GLN A 155 13.02 -24.36 25.85
#